data_0bbce5ba7025e17d76dc33c117ad7bb2
#
_entry.id   0bbce5ba7025e17d76dc33c117ad7bb2
#
_cell.length_a   1.000
_cell.length_b   1.000
_cell.length_c   1.000
_cell.angle_alpha   90.00
_cell.angle_beta   90.00
_cell.angle_gamma   90.00
#
_symmetry.space_group_name_H-M   'P 1'
#
loop_
_entity.id
_entity.type
_entity.pdbx_description
1 polymer ?
#
loop_
_entity_poly.entity_id
_entity_poly.type
_entity_poly.pdbx_seq_one_letter_code
_entity_poly.pdbx_strand_id
1 'polypeptide(L)'
;NSVRDSFGIRNACGMEISVKNNMEKNQREILAERFEFRQILPQEADQAVEMEQICFPPHEACTEEHMKDRIEKAPSLFLVAMDRETGKLAGLFTGLSTNEDTFRDEFFVDADLYEPEGKNVMMLSLEVLPGYQGMGIARKLVEEYCRREKENGREQLILTCLDAKVEMYRKMGFIDLGISGSTWGNEEWHDMSYRLG
;
A
#
# COMPACT_ATOMS: atom_id res chain seq x y z
N ASN A 1 -12.99 -27.47 -51.80
CA ASN A 1 -12.54 -28.25 -50.74
C ASN A 1 -11.60 -27.41 -49.94
N SER A 2 -12.15 -26.86 -48.92
CA SER A 2 -11.70 -25.70 -48.20
C SER A 2 -10.93 -26.14 -46.98
N VAL A 3 -9.64 -25.90 -46.93
CA VAL A 3 -8.86 -25.79 -45.71
C VAL A 3 -8.68 -24.29 -45.50
N ARG A 4 -9.54 -23.66 -44.70
CA ARG A 4 -9.43 -22.26 -44.31
C ARG A 4 -9.03 -22.18 -42.83
N ASP A 5 -7.85 -21.66 -42.64
CA ASP A 5 -7.48 -20.68 -41.63
C ASP A 5 -7.88 -20.94 -40.16
N SER A 6 -7.12 -21.80 -39.45
CA SER A 6 -7.04 -21.81 -38.02
C SER A 6 -5.76 -21.12 -37.45
N PHE A 7 -4.98 -20.45 -38.32
CA PHE A 7 -3.70 -19.82 -37.91
C PHE A 7 -3.80 -18.37 -37.44
N GLY A 8 -4.91 -17.67 -37.70
CA GLY A 8 -5.03 -16.23 -37.41
C GLY A 8 -5.34 -15.89 -35.95
N ILE A 9 -6.07 -16.75 -35.23
CA ILE A 9 -6.58 -16.40 -33.86
C ILE A 9 -5.53 -16.62 -32.79
N ARG A 10 -4.62 -17.58 -32.92
CA ARG A 10 -3.57 -17.85 -31.94
C ARG A 10 -2.46 -16.79 -31.92
N ASN A 11 -2.15 -16.20 -33.05
CA ASN A 11 -1.12 -15.18 -33.18
C ASN A 11 -1.57 -13.82 -32.64
N ALA A 12 -2.82 -13.44 -32.76
CA ALA A 12 -3.36 -12.19 -32.21
C ALA A 12 -3.35 -12.19 -30.68
N CYS A 13 -3.81 -13.27 -30.07
CA CYS A 13 -3.81 -13.41 -28.60
C CYS A 13 -2.38 -13.44 -28.02
N GLY A 14 -1.43 -14.10 -28.68
CA GLY A 14 -0.03 -14.13 -28.27
C GLY A 14 0.67 -12.77 -28.42
N MET A 15 0.35 -12.01 -29.47
CA MET A 15 0.85 -10.63 -29.65
C MET A 15 0.29 -9.66 -28.61
N GLU A 16 -1.00 -9.74 -28.32
CA GLU A 16 -1.62 -8.87 -27.29
C GLU A 16 -1.05 -9.13 -25.89
N ILE A 17 -0.84 -10.38 -25.50
CA ILE A 17 -0.21 -10.75 -24.25
C ILE A 17 1.24 -10.27 -24.20
N SER A 18 2.01 -10.42 -25.27
CA SER A 18 3.40 -9.96 -25.35
C SER A 18 3.51 -8.44 -25.27
N VAL A 19 2.64 -7.70 -25.94
CA VAL A 19 2.59 -6.24 -25.89
C VAL A 19 2.23 -5.76 -24.48
N LYS A 20 1.23 -6.37 -23.86
CA LYS A 20 0.82 -6.05 -22.48
C LYS A 20 1.97 -6.29 -21.49
N ASN A 21 2.64 -7.44 -21.58
CA ASN A 21 3.78 -7.76 -20.72
C ASN A 21 4.96 -6.79 -20.92
N ASN A 22 5.22 -6.36 -22.15
CA ASN A 22 6.26 -5.38 -22.44
C ASN A 22 5.90 -3.99 -21.91
N MET A 23 4.63 -3.58 -21.99
CA MET A 23 4.16 -2.30 -21.41
C MET A 23 4.27 -2.31 -19.88
N GLU A 24 3.87 -3.38 -19.23
CA GLU A 24 3.99 -3.53 -17.77
C GLU A 24 5.46 -3.53 -17.32
N LYS A 25 6.33 -4.20 -18.06
CA LYS A 25 7.79 -4.20 -17.78
C LYS A 25 8.36 -2.80 -17.92
N ASN A 26 8.04 -2.09 -19.01
CA ASN A 26 8.49 -0.72 -19.23
C ASN A 26 8.01 0.24 -18.13
N GLN A 27 6.75 0.10 -17.69
CA GLN A 27 6.21 0.91 -16.59
C GLN A 27 6.95 0.64 -15.27
N ARG A 28 7.29 -0.61 -14.96
CA ARG A 28 8.09 -0.96 -13.77
C ARG A 28 9.49 -0.37 -13.81
N GLU A 29 10.13 -0.39 -14.98
CA GLU A 29 11.45 0.22 -15.20
C GLU A 29 11.40 1.74 -15.00
N ILE A 30 10.42 2.44 -15.54
CA ILE A 30 10.20 3.87 -15.36
C ILE A 30 10.00 4.21 -13.87
N LEU A 31 9.18 3.43 -13.14
CA LEU A 31 8.99 3.64 -11.71
C LEU A 31 10.29 3.46 -10.92
N ALA A 32 11.08 2.41 -11.24
CA ALA A 32 12.34 2.13 -10.56
C ALA A 32 13.41 3.20 -10.82
N GLU A 33 13.41 3.82 -12.01
CA GLU A 33 14.33 4.89 -12.35
C GLU A 33 13.98 6.21 -11.66
N ARG A 34 12.69 6.56 -11.67
CA ARG A 34 12.23 7.83 -11.13
C ARG A 34 12.04 7.84 -9.62
N PHE A 35 11.55 6.75 -9.04
CA PHE A 35 11.22 6.68 -7.61
C PHE A 35 12.15 5.75 -6.85
N GLU A 36 12.53 6.18 -5.65
CA GLU A 36 13.19 5.34 -4.67
C GLU A 36 12.17 4.86 -3.64
N PHE A 37 12.07 3.54 -3.47
CA PHE A 37 11.21 2.90 -2.47
C PHE A 37 12.07 2.46 -1.29
N ARG A 38 11.89 3.11 -0.15
CA ARG A 38 12.73 2.88 1.04
C ARG A 38 12.01 3.22 2.33
N GLN A 39 12.64 2.88 3.46
CA GLN A 39 12.19 3.32 4.77
C GLN A 39 12.24 4.86 4.85
N ILE A 40 11.25 5.43 5.56
CA ILE A 40 11.20 6.87 5.85
C ILE A 40 12.43 7.32 6.64
N LEU A 41 12.89 8.53 6.38
CA LEU A 41 13.94 9.19 7.17
C LEU A 41 13.31 10.11 8.22
N PRO A 42 13.95 10.31 9.40
CA PRO A 42 13.39 11.17 10.45
C PRO A 42 13.04 12.59 9.99
N GLN A 43 13.85 13.18 9.13
CA GLN A 43 13.63 14.51 8.57
C GLN A 43 12.46 14.61 7.59
N GLU A 44 11.88 13.49 7.19
CA GLU A 44 10.72 13.42 6.29
C GLU A 44 9.38 13.36 7.05
N ALA A 45 9.41 13.39 8.38
CA ALA A 45 8.20 13.32 9.21
C ALA A 45 7.20 14.42 8.90
N ASP A 46 7.66 15.66 8.68
CA ASP A 46 6.78 16.78 8.32
C ASP A 46 6.12 16.56 6.95
N GLN A 47 6.84 16.00 5.96
CA GLN A 47 6.23 15.63 4.68
C GLN A 47 5.16 14.55 4.83
N ALA A 48 5.39 13.55 5.68
CA ALA A 48 4.40 12.50 5.95
C ALA A 48 3.12 13.07 6.58
N VAL A 49 3.25 14.00 7.51
CA VAL A 49 2.11 14.73 8.11
C VAL A 49 1.33 15.50 7.04
N GLU A 50 2.02 16.24 6.19
CA GLU A 50 1.41 17.01 5.10
C GLU A 50 0.67 16.09 4.10
N MET A 51 1.27 14.96 3.73
CA MET A 51 0.65 13.97 2.83
C MET A 51 -0.64 13.41 3.41
N GLU A 52 -0.66 13.06 4.69
CA GLU A 52 -1.87 12.60 5.39
C GLU A 52 -3.00 13.62 5.30
N GLN A 53 -2.69 14.91 5.54
CA GLN A 53 -3.67 16.01 5.47
C GLN A 53 -4.19 16.25 4.04
N ILE A 54 -3.37 15.99 3.02
CA ILE A 54 -3.76 16.12 1.61
C ILE A 54 -4.60 14.92 1.16
N CYS A 55 -4.20 13.71 1.53
CA CYS A 55 -4.78 12.47 1.01
C CYS A 55 -6.08 12.05 1.70
N PHE A 56 -6.31 12.48 2.94
CA PHE A 56 -7.49 12.11 3.72
C PHE A 56 -8.30 13.33 4.16
N PRO A 57 -9.64 13.19 4.24
CA PRO A 57 -10.49 14.23 4.82
C PRO A 57 -10.19 14.36 6.33
N PRO A 58 -10.47 15.53 6.96
CA PRO A 58 -10.11 15.81 8.35
C PRO A 58 -10.64 14.79 9.37
N HIS A 59 -11.79 14.16 9.11
CA HIS A 59 -12.39 13.17 10.02
C HIS A 59 -11.73 11.78 9.93
N GLU A 60 -10.93 11.53 8.90
CA GLU A 60 -10.18 10.28 8.72
C GLU A 60 -8.67 10.44 8.98
N ALA A 61 -8.10 11.60 8.66
CA ALA A 61 -6.68 11.87 8.80
C ALA A 61 -6.21 11.75 10.25
N CYS A 62 -5.06 11.12 10.48
CA CYS A 62 -4.44 11.13 11.79
C CYS A 62 -3.84 12.50 12.12
N THR A 63 -3.64 12.77 13.40
CA THR A 63 -3.01 14.02 13.86
C THR A 63 -1.50 14.01 13.59
N GLU A 64 -0.90 15.19 13.54
CA GLU A 64 0.56 15.36 13.49
C GLU A 64 1.27 14.61 14.62
N GLU A 65 0.75 14.71 15.84
CA GLU A 65 1.30 14.02 17.01
C GLU A 65 1.31 12.49 16.82
N HIS A 66 0.19 11.90 16.41
CA HIS A 66 0.11 10.46 16.17
C HIS A 66 1.04 10.00 15.03
N MET A 67 1.14 10.75 13.94
CA MET A 67 2.04 10.43 12.83
C MET A 67 3.50 10.45 13.28
N LYS A 68 3.93 11.50 13.97
CA LYS A 68 5.32 11.66 14.44
C LYS A 68 5.68 10.62 15.50
N ASP A 69 4.79 10.32 16.44
CA ASP A 69 5.00 9.28 17.45
C ASP A 69 5.20 7.88 16.82
N ARG A 70 4.39 7.53 15.82
CA ARG A 70 4.55 6.28 15.08
C ARG A 70 5.87 6.21 14.31
N ILE A 71 6.27 7.31 13.64
CA ILE A 71 7.54 7.37 12.90
C ILE A 71 8.72 7.23 13.86
N GLU A 72 8.67 7.84 15.02
CA GLU A 72 9.73 7.72 16.03
C GLU A 72 9.87 6.30 16.57
N LYS A 73 8.75 5.64 16.90
CA LYS A 73 8.73 4.30 17.50
C LYS A 73 8.96 3.17 16.50
N ALA A 74 8.40 3.28 15.30
CA ALA A 74 8.38 2.20 14.31
C ALA A 74 8.74 2.66 12.88
N PRO A 75 9.88 3.36 12.68
CA PRO A 75 10.22 3.90 11.35
C PRO A 75 10.39 2.82 10.28
N SER A 76 10.78 1.60 10.67
CA SER A 76 10.93 0.47 9.75
C SER A 76 9.62 0.01 9.10
N LEU A 77 8.48 0.39 9.66
CA LEU A 77 7.14 0.07 9.14
C LEU A 77 6.54 1.21 8.29
N PHE A 78 7.35 2.20 7.93
CA PHE A 78 7.01 3.30 7.04
C PHE A 78 7.83 3.19 5.75
N LEU A 79 7.16 2.86 4.66
CA LEU A 79 7.76 2.80 3.32
C LEU A 79 7.35 4.03 2.52
N VAL A 80 8.33 4.73 1.96
CA VAL A 80 8.10 5.91 1.11
C VAL A 80 8.45 5.62 -0.34
N ALA A 81 7.77 6.32 -1.26
CA ALA A 81 8.19 6.51 -2.63
C ALA A 81 8.72 7.94 -2.77
N MET A 82 10.03 8.09 -2.85
CA MET A 82 10.70 9.39 -3.01
C MET A 82 10.93 9.65 -4.49
N ASP A 83 10.46 10.78 -5.00
CA ASP A 83 10.69 11.22 -6.37
C ASP A 83 12.11 11.77 -6.50
N ARG A 84 12.96 11.09 -7.28
CA ARG A 84 14.38 11.50 -7.51
C ARG A 84 14.49 12.83 -8.25
N GLU A 85 13.49 13.21 -9.03
CA GLU A 85 13.50 14.47 -9.77
C GLU A 85 13.28 15.68 -8.86
N THR A 86 12.50 15.54 -7.80
CA THR A 86 12.14 16.62 -6.88
C THR A 86 12.79 16.51 -5.51
N GLY A 87 13.27 15.32 -5.15
CA GLY A 87 13.77 15.01 -3.80
C GLY A 87 12.66 14.95 -2.73
N LYS A 88 11.38 14.93 -3.12
CA LYS A 88 10.22 14.92 -2.22
C LYS A 88 9.48 13.59 -2.26
N LEU A 89 8.72 13.32 -1.20
CA LEU A 89 7.86 12.15 -1.13
C LEU A 89 6.67 12.30 -2.08
N ALA A 90 6.38 11.21 -2.82
CA ALA A 90 5.24 11.09 -3.71
C ALA A 90 4.20 10.10 -3.18
N GLY A 91 4.62 9.13 -2.39
CA GLY A 91 3.77 8.09 -1.82
C GLY A 91 4.29 7.61 -0.47
N LEU A 92 3.39 7.03 0.32
CA LEU A 92 3.67 6.56 1.68
C LEU A 92 2.80 5.36 2.02
N PHE A 93 3.40 4.35 2.63
CA PHE A 93 2.72 3.22 3.25
C PHE A 93 3.08 3.20 4.74
N THR A 94 2.09 3.21 5.62
CA THR A 94 2.30 3.20 7.07
C THR A 94 1.66 1.98 7.73
N GLY A 95 2.32 1.43 8.73
CA GLY A 95 1.82 0.28 9.48
C GLY A 95 2.39 0.21 10.90
N LEU A 96 1.82 -0.71 11.68
CA LEU A 96 2.35 -1.14 12.98
C LEU A 96 2.31 -2.66 13.06
N SER A 97 3.40 -3.28 13.51
CA SER A 97 3.42 -4.72 13.78
C SER A 97 2.84 -5.05 15.14
N THR A 98 2.17 -6.19 15.21
CA THR A 98 1.51 -6.69 16.42
C THR A 98 1.29 -8.20 16.32
N ASN A 99 1.05 -8.86 17.46
CA ASN A 99 0.58 -10.24 17.50
C ASN A 99 -0.95 -10.37 17.41
N GLU A 100 -1.68 -9.27 17.48
CA GLU A 100 -3.13 -9.27 17.25
C GLU A 100 -3.44 -9.63 15.78
N ASP A 101 -4.58 -10.25 15.56
CA ASP A 101 -5.04 -10.72 14.25
C ASP A 101 -6.31 -10.03 13.75
N THR A 102 -6.81 -9.05 14.51
CA THR A 102 -8.01 -8.28 14.20
C THR A 102 -7.71 -6.79 14.29
N PHE A 103 -8.14 -6.04 13.27
CA PHE A 103 -7.98 -4.58 13.25
C PHE A 103 -8.90 -3.91 14.27
N ARG A 104 -8.38 -2.90 14.96
CA ARG A 104 -9.15 -2.04 15.88
C ARG A 104 -8.65 -0.59 15.82
N ASP A 105 -9.54 0.34 16.12
CA ASP A 105 -9.29 1.78 15.92
C ASP A 105 -8.12 2.33 16.74
N GLU A 106 -7.77 1.71 17.86
CA GLU A 106 -6.65 2.09 18.72
C GLU A 106 -5.31 2.06 17.98
N PHE A 107 -5.17 1.22 16.94
CA PHE A 107 -3.95 1.23 16.12
C PHE A 107 -3.72 2.56 15.40
N PHE A 108 -4.75 3.34 15.13
CA PHE A 108 -4.62 4.66 14.53
C PHE A 108 -4.05 5.72 15.47
N VAL A 109 -4.19 5.56 16.78
CA VAL A 109 -3.94 6.62 17.76
C VAL A 109 -2.91 6.25 18.83
N ASP A 110 -2.56 4.97 18.99
CA ASP A 110 -1.68 4.49 20.04
C ASP A 110 -0.48 3.72 19.46
N ALA A 111 0.64 4.42 19.34
CA ALA A 111 1.88 3.82 18.85
C ALA A 111 2.55 2.88 19.87
N ASP A 112 2.14 2.88 21.14
CA ASP A 112 2.63 1.93 22.15
C ASP A 112 2.11 0.51 21.91
N LEU A 113 1.13 0.33 21.02
CA LEU A 113 0.68 -0.99 20.55
C LEU A 113 1.70 -1.65 19.61
N TYR A 114 2.72 -0.95 19.20
CA TYR A 114 3.80 -1.50 18.38
C TYR A 114 4.55 -2.61 19.11
N GLU A 115 4.58 -3.78 18.48
CA GLU A 115 5.35 -4.95 18.91
C GLU A 115 6.42 -5.25 17.84
N PRO A 116 7.71 -4.97 18.11
CA PRO A 116 8.78 -5.16 17.11
C PRO A 116 8.82 -6.55 16.49
N GLU A 117 8.56 -7.58 17.29
CA GLU A 117 8.54 -9.00 16.88
C GLU A 117 7.11 -9.50 16.53
N GLY A 118 6.15 -8.60 16.43
CA GLY A 118 4.76 -8.95 16.09
C GLY A 118 4.68 -9.66 14.74
N LYS A 119 3.90 -10.73 14.66
CA LYS A 119 3.78 -11.57 13.46
C LYS A 119 2.91 -10.96 12.34
N ASN A 120 2.06 -10.01 12.69
CA ASN A 120 1.16 -9.34 11.77
C ASN A 120 1.50 -7.86 11.67
N VAL A 121 1.13 -7.23 10.55
CA VAL A 121 1.20 -5.78 10.36
C VAL A 121 -0.20 -5.22 10.15
N MET A 122 -0.61 -4.30 11.01
CA MET A 122 -1.78 -3.45 10.78
C MET A 122 -1.40 -2.33 9.82
N MET A 123 -1.95 -2.35 8.62
CA MET A 123 -1.76 -1.32 7.61
C MET A 123 -2.64 -0.12 7.95
N LEU A 124 -2.03 1.03 8.20
CA LEU A 124 -2.73 2.22 8.69
C LEU A 124 -3.07 3.20 7.59
N SER A 125 -2.18 3.38 6.61
CA SER A 125 -2.47 4.21 5.44
C SER A 125 -1.69 3.78 4.20
N LEU A 126 -2.26 4.05 3.04
CA LEU A 126 -1.63 3.97 1.73
C LEU A 126 -1.97 5.27 0.99
N GLU A 127 -0.95 6.07 0.73
CA GLU A 127 -1.09 7.42 0.23
C GLU A 127 -0.27 7.64 -1.04
N VAL A 128 -0.88 8.27 -2.03
CA VAL A 128 -0.19 8.79 -3.22
C VAL A 128 -0.72 10.20 -3.47
N LEU A 129 0.18 11.17 -3.52
CA LEU A 129 -0.20 12.56 -3.76
C LEU A 129 -0.95 12.72 -5.09
N PRO A 130 -1.93 13.63 -5.19
CA PRO A 130 -2.78 13.78 -6.38
C PRO A 130 -2.01 13.89 -7.69
N GLY A 131 -0.88 14.60 -7.72
CA GLY A 131 -0.04 14.77 -8.90
C GLY A 131 0.69 13.51 -9.38
N TYR A 132 0.69 12.44 -8.58
CA TYR A 132 1.39 11.19 -8.84
C TYR A 132 0.45 9.98 -9.00
N GLN A 133 -0.86 10.19 -8.91
CA GLN A 133 -1.85 9.12 -9.08
C GLN A 133 -1.86 8.60 -10.51
N GLY A 134 -2.22 7.33 -10.68
CA GLY A 134 -2.28 6.68 -11.99
C GLY A 134 -0.94 6.20 -12.55
N MET A 135 0.17 6.36 -11.82
CA MET A 135 1.52 5.92 -12.23
C MET A 135 1.86 4.49 -11.77
N GLY A 136 1.05 3.90 -10.90
CA GLY A 136 1.32 2.57 -10.32
C GLY A 136 2.10 2.59 -9.02
N ILE A 137 2.28 3.74 -8.38
CA ILE A 137 3.06 3.90 -7.14
C ILE A 137 2.40 3.15 -5.98
N ALA A 138 1.08 3.22 -5.81
CA ALA A 138 0.36 2.52 -4.74
C ALA A 138 0.58 1.01 -4.81
N ARG A 139 0.43 0.41 -5.99
CA ARG A 139 0.69 -1.01 -6.22
C ARG A 139 2.15 -1.37 -5.89
N LYS A 140 3.10 -0.56 -6.33
CA LYS A 140 4.52 -0.80 -6.08
C LYS A 140 4.87 -0.68 -4.59
N LEU A 141 4.27 0.27 -3.87
CA LEU A 141 4.41 0.38 -2.41
C LEU A 141 3.92 -0.89 -1.70
N VAL A 142 2.74 -1.41 -2.08
CA VAL A 142 2.20 -2.65 -1.49
C VAL A 142 3.09 -3.85 -1.82
N GLU A 143 3.51 -4.03 -3.08
CA GLU A 143 4.41 -5.11 -3.48
C GLU A 143 5.74 -5.09 -2.70
N GLU A 144 6.36 -3.93 -2.60
CA GLU A 144 7.64 -3.77 -1.89
C GLU A 144 7.48 -3.96 -0.39
N TYR A 145 6.40 -3.45 0.21
CA TYR A 145 6.09 -3.65 1.62
C TYR A 145 5.87 -5.12 1.94
N CYS A 146 5.08 -5.85 1.13
CA CYS A 146 4.88 -7.29 1.28
C CYS A 146 6.19 -8.07 1.21
N ARG A 147 7.06 -7.73 0.24
CA ARG A 147 8.37 -8.37 0.11
C ARG A 147 9.21 -8.18 1.37
N ARG A 148 9.32 -6.96 1.86
CA ARG A 148 10.11 -6.62 3.06
C ARG A 148 9.58 -7.28 4.32
N GLU A 149 8.28 -7.23 4.53
CA GLU A 149 7.67 -7.80 5.73
C GLU A 149 7.68 -9.34 5.71
N LYS A 150 7.59 -9.95 4.54
CA LYS A 150 7.84 -11.39 4.38
C LYS A 150 9.27 -11.77 4.77
N GLU A 151 10.27 -11.00 4.32
CA GLU A 151 11.67 -11.20 4.69
C GLU A 151 11.91 -11.01 6.19
N ASN A 152 11.13 -10.12 6.84
CA ASN A 152 11.15 -9.91 8.28
C ASN A 152 10.40 -11.00 9.07
N GLY A 153 9.85 -12.03 8.40
CA GLY A 153 9.15 -13.14 9.04
C GLY A 153 7.70 -12.85 9.45
N ARG A 154 7.11 -11.78 8.95
CA ARG A 154 5.69 -11.49 9.19
C ARG A 154 4.79 -12.47 8.44
N GLU A 155 3.62 -12.73 8.98
CA GLU A 155 2.66 -13.71 8.45
C GLU A 155 1.62 -13.09 7.54
N GLN A 156 1.12 -11.88 7.88
CA GLN A 156 0.08 -11.20 7.12
C GLN A 156 0.04 -9.69 7.33
N LEU A 157 -0.52 -9.00 6.33
CA LEU A 157 -0.98 -7.62 6.44
C LEU A 157 -2.49 -7.62 6.71
N ILE A 158 -2.95 -6.76 7.59
CA ILE A 158 -4.36 -6.57 7.93
C ILE A 158 -4.68 -5.08 7.80
N LEU A 159 -5.78 -4.76 7.14
CA LEU A 159 -6.26 -3.39 7.00
C LEU A 159 -7.75 -3.29 7.21
N THR A 160 -8.22 -2.07 7.42
CA THR A 160 -9.62 -1.70 7.27
C THR A 160 -9.71 -0.59 6.22
N CYS A 161 -10.71 -0.66 5.35
CA CYS A 161 -10.92 0.31 4.28
C CYS A 161 -12.39 0.57 4.02
N LEU A 162 -12.69 1.73 3.42
CA LEU A 162 -14.04 2.03 2.94
C LEU A 162 -14.44 1.08 1.81
N ASP A 163 -15.73 0.81 1.66
CA ASP A 163 -16.28 -0.07 0.61
C ASP A 163 -15.75 0.28 -0.79
N ALA A 164 -15.66 1.56 -1.11
CA ALA A 164 -15.12 2.05 -2.39
C ALA A 164 -13.67 1.61 -2.69
N LYS A 165 -12.91 1.19 -1.69
CA LYS A 165 -11.51 0.74 -1.83
C LYS A 165 -11.35 -0.79 -1.88
N VAL A 166 -12.37 -1.55 -1.52
CA VAL A 166 -12.33 -3.02 -1.45
C VAL A 166 -11.84 -3.64 -2.76
N GLU A 167 -12.38 -3.21 -3.90
CA GLU A 167 -11.99 -3.77 -5.19
C GLU A 167 -10.53 -3.45 -5.57
N MET A 168 -10.04 -2.26 -5.21
CA MET A 168 -8.63 -1.89 -5.40
C MET A 168 -7.71 -2.85 -4.64
N TYR A 169 -8.00 -3.12 -3.37
CA TYR A 169 -7.21 -4.03 -2.55
C TYR A 169 -7.35 -5.49 -2.99
N ARG A 170 -8.53 -5.92 -3.43
CA ARG A 170 -8.70 -7.25 -4.04
C ARG A 170 -7.78 -7.46 -5.25
N LYS A 171 -7.67 -6.47 -6.13
CA LYS A 171 -6.76 -6.50 -7.29
C LYS A 171 -5.29 -6.55 -6.89
N MET A 172 -4.95 -6.11 -5.69
CA MET A 172 -3.61 -6.22 -5.11
C MET A 172 -3.37 -7.56 -4.39
N GLY A 173 -4.39 -8.43 -4.27
CA GLY A 173 -4.29 -9.75 -3.66
C GLY A 173 -4.86 -9.86 -2.24
N PHE A 174 -5.50 -8.82 -1.72
CA PHE A 174 -6.18 -8.86 -0.43
C PHE A 174 -7.50 -9.62 -0.49
N ILE A 175 -7.87 -10.26 0.59
CA ILE A 175 -9.15 -10.94 0.79
C ILE A 175 -10.04 -10.06 1.65
N ASP A 176 -11.28 -9.82 1.20
CA ASP A 176 -12.30 -9.12 1.96
C ASP A 176 -12.87 -10.06 3.05
N LEU A 177 -12.77 -9.63 4.30
CA LEU A 177 -13.28 -10.36 5.47
C LEU A 177 -14.67 -9.88 5.91
N GLY A 178 -15.25 -8.91 5.19
CA GLY A 178 -16.56 -8.34 5.50
C GLY A 178 -16.49 -7.06 6.31
N ILE A 179 -17.66 -6.68 6.86
CA ILE A 179 -17.80 -5.43 7.64
C ILE A 179 -16.91 -5.48 8.89
N SER A 180 -16.11 -4.42 9.05
CA SER A 180 -15.22 -4.21 10.18
C SER A 180 -15.97 -3.76 11.44
N GLY A 181 -15.38 -4.01 12.61
CA GLY A 181 -15.77 -3.37 13.87
C GLY A 181 -15.32 -1.92 14.01
N SER A 182 -14.51 -1.41 13.07
CA SER A 182 -14.05 -0.01 13.07
C SER A 182 -15.22 0.97 12.85
N THR A 183 -15.18 2.07 13.61
CA THR A 183 -16.10 3.20 13.45
C THR A 183 -15.34 4.51 13.17
N TRP A 184 -14.08 4.40 12.74
CA TRP A 184 -13.20 5.54 12.49
C TRP A 184 -13.83 6.55 11.54
N GLY A 185 -13.74 7.83 11.88
CA GLY A 185 -14.35 8.90 11.08
C GLY A 185 -15.88 8.82 10.96
N ASN A 186 -16.56 7.96 11.76
CA ASN A 186 -18.00 7.68 11.68
C ASN A 186 -18.42 7.11 10.31
N GLU A 187 -17.55 6.30 9.70
CA GLU A 187 -17.78 5.61 8.43
C GLU A 187 -17.94 4.10 8.64
N GLU A 188 -18.46 3.40 7.62
CA GLU A 188 -18.50 1.94 7.57
C GLU A 188 -17.26 1.41 6.85
N TRP A 189 -16.58 0.46 7.48
CA TRP A 189 -15.33 -0.12 7.01
C TRP A 189 -15.46 -1.60 6.72
N HIS A 190 -14.56 -2.10 5.85
CA HIS A 190 -14.32 -3.52 5.60
C HIS A 190 -12.96 -3.93 6.11
N ASP A 191 -12.86 -5.06 6.80
CA ASP A 191 -11.57 -5.67 7.11
C ASP A 191 -11.08 -6.48 5.92
N MET A 192 -9.79 -6.38 5.64
CA MET A 192 -9.12 -7.12 4.59
C MET A 192 -7.78 -7.67 5.07
N SER A 193 -7.34 -8.77 4.50
CA SER A 193 -6.06 -9.39 4.83
C SER A 193 -5.30 -9.86 3.60
N TYR A 194 -3.97 -9.88 3.72
CA TYR A 194 -3.05 -10.41 2.73
C TYR A 194 -2.05 -11.35 3.41
N ARG A 195 -1.98 -12.60 2.98
CA ARG A 195 -1.00 -13.58 3.47
C ARG A 195 0.35 -13.36 2.82
N LEU A 196 1.42 -13.34 3.63
CA LEU A 196 2.80 -13.08 3.17
C LEU A 196 3.57 -14.35 2.82
N GLY A 197 3.13 -15.49 3.29
CA GLY A 197 3.81 -16.74 3.04
C GLY A 197 3.02 -17.98 3.31
#